data_108ce19833ca858c95a24cb531bc3fa9
#
_entry.id   108ce19833ca858c95a24cb531bc3fa9
#
_cell.length_a   1.000
_cell.length_b   1.000
_cell.length_c   1.000
_cell.angle_alpha   90.00
_cell.angle_beta   90.00
_cell.angle_gamma   90.00
#
_symmetry.space_group_name_H-M   'P 1'
#
loop_
_entity.id
_entity.type
_entity.pdbx_description
1 polymer ?
#
loop_
_entity_poly.entity_id
_entity_poly.type
_entity_poly.pdbx_seq_one_letter_code
_entity_poly.pdbx_strand_id
1 'polypeptide(L)'
;KAYSEKLLAKAVSRGKMTQEAADEVLARITPTDNPADAKGADLLIEAVFEDPALKAKVYAEIEPFMAEGSLLASNTSTLPVTGLAQGVTRPADFIGMHFFSPVDKMPLLEIVVGEQTSDAAIAKAVDVALQIKKTPIVVNDSRGFFTSRVIGTFMGEAAAMLGEGIPAQSVEQAALQAGYPTGPLALFDEVSLVLGHRIREAGREAAAAEGWEFPGHPSYPVIDKMVLEFERGGRAAGAGFYDYAEGKRVGLWPGLKRWESVDPAQVDLNELQERMLFVEAIDS
;
A
#
# COMPACT_ATOMS: atom_id res chain seq x y z
N LYS A 1 -19.04 -10.97 1.09
CA LYS A 1 -20.02 -11.13 0.01
C LYS A 1 -20.74 -9.82 -0.31
N ALA A 2 -21.20 -9.03 0.68
CA ALA A 2 -21.94 -7.77 0.47
C ALA A 2 -21.21 -6.75 -0.43
N TYR A 3 -19.88 -6.66 -0.36
CA TYR A 3 -19.10 -5.79 -1.25
C TYR A 3 -19.23 -6.24 -2.72
N SER A 4 -19.11 -7.55 -2.99
CA SER A 4 -19.27 -8.12 -4.33
C SER A 4 -20.69 -7.91 -4.86
N GLU A 5 -21.71 -8.08 -4.03
CA GLU A 5 -23.11 -7.82 -4.37
C GLU A 5 -23.30 -6.36 -4.84
N LYS A 6 -22.73 -5.40 -4.11
CA LYS A 6 -22.78 -3.98 -4.47
C LYS A 6 -22.09 -3.67 -5.80
N LEU A 7 -20.93 -4.29 -6.07
CA LEU A 7 -20.20 -4.11 -7.32
C LEU A 7 -20.98 -4.69 -8.51
N LEU A 8 -21.50 -5.90 -8.36
CA LEU A 8 -22.25 -6.58 -9.43
C LEU A 8 -23.56 -5.89 -9.71
N ALA A 9 -24.32 -5.48 -8.69
CA ALA A 9 -25.54 -4.69 -8.86
C ALA A 9 -25.29 -3.40 -9.65
N LYS A 10 -24.16 -2.73 -9.39
CA LYS A 10 -23.72 -1.55 -10.15
C LYS A 10 -23.37 -1.88 -11.61
N ALA A 11 -22.79 -3.06 -11.86
CA ALA A 11 -22.49 -3.50 -13.23
C ALA A 11 -23.77 -3.81 -14.00
N VAL A 12 -24.73 -4.48 -13.37
CA VAL A 12 -26.05 -4.77 -13.94
C VAL A 12 -26.82 -3.48 -14.24
N SER A 13 -26.90 -2.53 -13.30
CA SER A 13 -27.60 -1.26 -13.49
C SER A 13 -27.02 -0.39 -14.62
N ARG A 14 -25.76 -0.64 -15.01
CA ARG A 14 -25.06 0.02 -16.12
C ARG A 14 -25.09 -0.77 -17.43
N GLY A 15 -25.81 -1.89 -17.48
CA GLY A 15 -25.90 -2.76 -18.66
C GLY A 15 -24.57 -3.46 -19.04
N LYS A 16 -23.61 -3.53 -18.09
CA LYS A 16 -22.31 -4.20 -18.32
C LYS A 16 -22.36 -5.69 -18.04
N MET A 17 -23.42 -6.18 -17.43
CA MET A 17 -23.62 -7.57 -17.02
C MET A 17 -25.11 -7.84 -16.90
N THR A 18 -25.56 -9.08 -17.20
CA THR A 18 -26.94 -9.51 -16.94
C THR A 18 -27.10 -9.88 -15.46
N GLN A 19 -28.36 -9.92 -14.99
CA GLN A 19 -28.64 -10.34 -13.60
C GLN A 19 -28.24 -11.79 -13.38
N GLU A 20 -28.54 -12.68 -14.34
CA GLU A 20 -28.19 -14.10 -14.28
C GLU A 20 -26.68 -14.30 -14.13
N ALA A 21 -25.86 -13.57 -14.91
CA ALA A 21 -24.41 -13.65 -14.80
C ALA A 21 -23.89 -13.13 -13.43
N ALA A 22 -24.54 -12.10 -12.88
CA ALA A 22 -24.20 -11.60 -11.54
C ALA A 22 -24.53 -12.63 -10.47
N ASP A 23 -25.68 -13.29 -10.56
CA ASP A 23 -26.14 -14.34 -9.64
C ASP A 23 -25.20 -15.57 -9.68
N GLU A 24 -24.76 -15.98 -10.87
CA GLU A 24 -23.77 -17.04 -11.05
C GLU A 24 -22.42 -16.72 -10.38
N VAL A 25 -21.95 -15.47 -10.45
CA VAL A 25 -20.73 -15.05 -9.75
C VAL A 25 -20.94 -15.10 -8.24
N LEU A 26 -22.07 -14.59 -7.74
CA LEU A 26 -22.37 -14.58 -6.30
C LEU A 26 -22.54 -15.98 -5.72
N ALA A 27 -23.05 -16.93 -6.52
CA ALA A 27 -23.21 -18.33 -6.11
C ALA A 27 -21.86 -19.01 -5.83
N ARG A 28 -20.76 -18.54 -6.44
CA ARG A 28 -19.39 -19.05 -6.19
C ARG A 28 -18.75 -18.52 -4.90
N ILE A 29 -19.37 -17.54 -4.23
CA ILE A 29 -18.85 -16.94 -3.01
C ILE A 29 -19.58 -17.50 -1.80
N THR A 30 -18.91 -18.32 -1.00
CA THR A 30 -19.44 -18.91 0.23
C THR A 30 -18.79 -18.23 1.45
N PRO A 31 -19.48 -17.29 2.13
CA PRO A 31 -18.99 -16.75 3.39
C PRO A 31 -19.08 -17.82 4.47
N THR A 32 -18.04 -17.96 5.27
CA THR A 32 -18.01 -18.89 6.40
C THR A 32 -17.09 -18.33 7.50
N ASP A 33 -17.32 -18.73 8.73
CA ASP A 33 -16.47 -18.54 9.90
C ASP A 33 -15.82 -19.84 10.38
N ASN A 34 -16.08 -20.95 9.65
CA ASN A 34 -15.55 -22.27 9.97
C ASN A 34 -14.30 -22.57 9.11
N PRO A 35 -13.10 -22.66 9.72
CA PRO A 35 -11.85 -22.97 8.98
C PRO A 35 -11.90 -24.28 8.18
N ALA A 36 -12.71 -25.27 8.64
CA ALA A 36 -12.84 -26.56 7.96
C ALA A 36 -13.47 -26.45 6.56
N ASP A 37 -14.17 -25.38 6.26
CA ASP A 37 -14.75 -25.14 4.93
C ASP A 37 -13.68 -24.79 3.87
N ALA A 38 -12.44 -24.53 4.31
CA ALA A 38 -11.28 -24.43 3.42
C ALA A 38 -10.75 -25.78 2.91
N LYS A 39 -11.45 -26.88 3.26
CA LYS A 39 -11.02 -28.23 2.87
C LYS A 39 -10.83 -28.37 1.36
N GLY A 40 -9.59 -28.71 0.98
CA GLY A 40 -9.20 -28.93 -0.40
C GLY A 40 -8.99 -27.63 -1.21
N ALA A 41 -8.95 -26.48 -0.57
CA ALA A 41 -8.63 -25.22 -1.26
C ALA A 41 -7.16 -25.21 -1.75
N ASP A 42 -6.95 -24.73 -2.98
CA ASP A 42 -5.64 -24.68 -3.64
C ASP A 42 -4.86 -23.39 -3.32
N LEU A 43 -5.55 -22.37 -2.80
CA LEU A 43 -4.99 -21.06 -2.47
C LEU A 43 -5.64 -20.49 -1.22
N LEU A 44 -4.82 -20.06 -0.27
CA LEU A 44 -5.18 -19.18 0.85
C LEU A 44 -4.56 -17.80 0.65
N ILE A 45 -5.35 -16.74 0.72
CA ILE A 45 -4.85 -15.36 0.80
C ILE A 45 -5.32 -14.78 2.15
N GLU A 46 -4.41 -14.68 3.11
CA GLU A 46 -4.69 -14.05 4.38
C GLU A 46 -4.65 -12.52 4.23
N ALA A 47 -5.63 -11.83 4.79
CA ALA A 47 -5.78 -10.37 4.73
C ALA A 47 -6.34 -9.79 6.04
N VAL A 48 -5.91 -10.32 7.20
CA VAL A 48 -6.27 -9.79 8.53
C VAL A 48 -5.39 -8.59 8.89
N PHE A 49 -5.59 -8.02 10.08
CA PHE A 49 -4.78 -6.88 10.55
C PHE A 49 -3.29 -7.21 10.56
N GLU A 50 -2.45 -6.16 10.41
CA GLU A 50 -0.98 -6.26 10.35
C GLU A 50 -0.38 -6.60 11.73
N ASP A 51 -0.71 -7.78 12.23
CA ASP A 51 -0.22 -8.36 13.48
C ASP A 51 0.32 -9.77 13.19
N PRO A 52 1.63 -10.02 13.36
CA PRO A 52 2.24 -11.32 13.06
C PRO A 52 1.63 -12.48 13.85
N ALA A 53 1.25 -12.25 15.13
CA ALA A 53 0.67 -13.30 15.96
C ALA A 53 -0.74 -13.68 15.49
N LEU A 54 -1.54 -12.68 15.11
CA LEU A 54 -2.87 -12.91 14.53
C LEU A 54 -2.77 -13.67 13.20
N LYS A 55 -1.84 -13.28 12.32
CA LYS A 55 -1.62 -13.97 11.03
C LYS A 55 -1.18 -15.42 11.24
N ALA A 56 -0.22 -15.66 12.15
CA ALA A 56 0.21 -17.02 12.50
C ALA A 56 -0.95 -17.90 13.03
N LYS A 57 -1.83 -17.33 13.84
CA LYS A 57 -3.03 -18.01 14.32
C LYS A 57 -3.96 -18.41 13.17
N VAL A 58 -4.21 -17.50 12.22
CA VAL A 58 -5.06 -17.78 11.05
C VAL A 58 -4.48 -18.91 10.20
N TYR A 59 -3.15 -18.89 9.96
CA TYR A 59 -2.50 -19.99 9.23
C TYR A 59 -2.66 -21.33 9.97
N ALA A 60 -2.36 -21.37 11.27
CA ALA A 60 -2.49 -22.58 12.06
C ALA A 60 -3.92 -23.16 12.06
N GLU A 61 -4.94 -22.31 11.99
CA GLU A 61 -6.34 -22.72 11.96
C GLU A 61 -6.78 -23.25 10.59
N ILE A 62 -6.24 -22.72 9.47
CA ILE A 62 -6.75 -23.02 8.12
C ILE A 62 -5.86 -24.00 7.37
N GLU A 63 -4.53 -23.91 7.49
CA GLU A 63 -3.58 -24.74 6.75
C GLU A 63 -3.84 -26.25 6.83
N PRO A 64 -4.28 -26.84 7.97
CA PRO A 64 -4.57 -28.28 8.06
C PRO A 64 -5.68 -28.77 7.13
N PHE A 65 -6.54 -27.88 6.64
CA PHE A 65 -7.64 -28.21 5.75
C PHE A 65 -7.34 -28.01 4.27
N MET A 66 -6.24 -27.30 3.96
CA MET A 66 -5.84 -26.96 2.60
C MET A 66 -5.44 -28.22 1.81
N ALA A 67 -5.51 -28.15 0.48
CA ALA A 67 -4.98 -29.19 -0.39
C ALA A 67 -3.46 -29.35 -0.22
N GLU A 68 -2.96 -30.57 -0.44
CA GLU A 68 -1.52 -30.81 -0.52
C GLU A 68 -0.90 -29.97 -1.63
N GLY A 69 0.21 -29.27 -1.35
CA GLY A 69 0.86 -28.37 -2.29
C GLY A 69 0.05 -27.10 -2.63
N SER A 70 -0.99 -26.75 -1.84
CA SER A 70 -1.68 -25.46 -1.99
C SER A 70 -0.76 -24.29 -1.73
N LEU A 71 -1.03 -23.15 -2.39
CA LEU A 71 -0.31 -21.91 -2.18
C LEU A 71 -0.85 -21.20 -0.94
N LEU A 72 0.06 -20.79 -0.04
CA LEU A 72 -0.25 -20.00 1.14
C LEU A 72 0.25 -18.58 0.92
N ALA A 73 -0.60 -17.58 1.03
CA ALA A 73 -0.24 -16.20 0.75
C ALA A 73 -0.71 -15.24 1.84
N SER A 74 0.06 -14.18 2.05
CA SER A 74 -0.34 -13.01 2.85
C SER A 74 -0.52 -11.79 1.97
N ASN A 75 -1.59 -11.03 2.19
CA ASN A 75 -1.80 -9.70 1.60
C ASN A 75 -1.22 -8.59 2.50
N THR A 76 -0.18 -8.89 3.26
CA THR A 76 0.53 -7.86 4.02
C THR A 76 1.06 -6.75 3.11
N SER A 77 1.09 -5.51 3.60
CA SER A 77 1.69 -4.38 2.89
C SER A 77 3.07 -3.97 3.44
N THR A 78 3.41 -4.40 4.65
CA THR A 78 4.62 -3.90 5.32
C THR A 78 5.43 -4.96 6.06
N LEU A 79 4.81 -6.06 6.49
CA LEU A 79 5.49 -7.09 7.27
C LEU A 79 6.34 -7.99 6.36
N PRO A 80 7.62 -8.24 6.70
CA PRO A 80 8.46 -9.14 5.93
C PRO A 80 7.85 -10.54 5.80
N VAL A 81 7.76 -11.03 4.57
CA VAL A 81 7.19 -12.34 4.23
C VAL A 81 8.00 -13.48 4.83
N THR A 82 9.32 -13.34 4.86
CA THR A 82 10.25 -14.30 5.52
C THR A 82 9.90 -14.51 6.99
N GLY A 83 9.60 -13.43 7.71
CA GLY A 83 9.17 -13.51 9.11
C GLY A 83 7.81 -14.18 9.28
N LEU A 84 6.86 -13.87 8.41
CA LEU A 84 5.52 -14.47 8.43
C LEU A 84 5.55 -15.96 8.07
N ALA A 85 6.46 -16.40 7.22
CA ALA A 85 6.65 -17.80 6.83
C ALA A 85 6.95 -18.73 8.01
N GLN A 86 7.45 -18.19 9.12
CA GLN A 86 7.67 -18.98 10.35
C GLN A 86 6.35 -19.40 11.04
N GLY A 87 5.24 -18.78 10.68
CA GLY A 87 3.91 -19.11 11.20
C GLY A 87 3.17 -20.21 10.44
N VAL A 88 3.77 -20.77 9.38
CA VAL A 88 3.17 -21.84 8.56
C VAL A 88 3.99 -23.12 8.66
N THR A 89 3.36 -24.28 8.37
CA THR A 89 4.06 -25.58 8.37
C THR A 89 4.78 -25.86 7.06
N ARG A 90 4.41 -25.16 5.96
CA ARG A 90 4.98 -25.30 4.62
C ARG A 90 5.56 -23.99 4.09
N PRO A 91 6.68 -23.49 4.65
CA PRO A 91 7.24 -22.19 4.28
C PRO A 91 7.70 -22.12 2.80
N ALA A 92 8.02 -23.24 2.16
CA ALA A 92 8.33 -23.29 0.74
C ALA A 92 7.11 -22.99 -0.17
N ASP A 93 5.89 -23.21 0.32
CA ASP A 93 4.63 -22.88 -0.36
C ASP A 93 4.08 -21.52 0.06
N PHE A 94 4.82 -20.73 0.85
CA PHE A 94 4.38 -19.44 1.37
C PHE A 94 4.96 -18.28 0.58
N ILE A 95 4.12 -17.25 0.28
CA ILE A 95 4.50 -16.09 -0.54
C ILE A 95 3.69 -14.85 -0.14
N GLY A 96 4.21 -13.66 -0.42
CA GLY A 96 3.42 -12.43 -0.36
C GLY A 96 2.64 -12.21 -1.66
N MET A 97 1.35 -11.86 -1.54
CA MET A 97 0.51 -11.42 -2.66
C MET A 97 -0.13 -10.09 -2.26
N HIS A 98 0.58 -8.99 -2.50
CA HIS A 98 0.17 -7.66 -2.08
C HIS A 98 -0.72 -7.00 -3.13
N PHE A 99 -2.01 -6.92 -2.81
CA PHE A 99 -3.04 -6.26 -3.62
C PHE A 99 -3.20 -4.79 -3.24
N PHE A 100 -3.51 -3.97 -4.24
CA PHE A 100 -3.73 -2.53 -4.04
C PHE A 100 -5.21 -2.20 -4.01
N SER A 101 -5.62 -1.35 -3.06
CA SER A 101 -7.01 -0.90 -2.92
C SER A 101 -7.32 0.28 -3.86
N PRO A 102 -8.49 0.31 -4.51
CA PRO A 102 -9.53 -0.75 -4.54
C PRO A 102 -9.16 -1.90 -5.46
N VAL A 103 -9.23 -3.13 -4.92
CA VAL A 103 -8.71 -4.34 -5.60
C VAL A 103 -9.37 -4.58 -6.97
N ASP A 104 -10.64 -4.23 -7.12
CA ASP A 104 -11.38 -4.37 -8.38
C ASP A 104 -10.91 -3.42 -9.50
N LYS A 105 -10.12 -2.40 -9.17
CA LYS A 105 -9.67 -1.37 -10.13
C LYS A 105 -8.17 -1.36 -10.34
N MET A 106 -7.41 -1.65 -9.30
CA MET A 106 -5.94 -1.60 -9.35
C MET A 106 -5.40 -2.83 -10.09
N PRO A 107 -4.68 -2.64 -11.22
CA PRO A 107 -4.22 -3.76 -12.03
C PRO A 107 -2.99 -4.46 -11.46
N LEU A 108 -2.16 -3.76 -10.68
CA LEU A 108 -0.89 -4.26 -10.15
C LEU A 108 -1.10 -5.26 -9.02
N LEU A 109 -0.23 -6.28 -8.96
CA LEU A 109 -0.07 -7.22 -7.86
C LEU A 109 1.42 -7.45 -7.62
N GLU A 110 1.92 -7.13 -6.41
CA GLU A 110 3.27 -7.51 -6.01
C GLU A 110 3.28 -8.95 -5.51
N ILE A 111 4.16 -9.75 -6.08
CA ILE A 111 4.47 -11.11 -5.64
C ILE A 111 5.79 -11.02 -4.88
N VAL A 112 5.72 -11.10 -3.56
CA VAL A 112 6.86 -10.88 -2.66
C VAL A 112 7.48 -12.22 -2.29
N VAL A 113 8.76 -12.39 -2.63
CA VAL A 113 9.49 -13.66 -2.46
C VAL A 113 10.26 -13.64 -1.14
N GLY A 114 9.82 -14.45 -0.18
CA GLY A 114 10.56 -14.68 1.07
C GLY A 114 11.73 -15.64 0.89
N GLU A 115 12.63 -15.71 1.87
CA GLU A 115 13.85 -16.53 1.81
C GLU A 115 13.59 -18.02 1.56
N GLN A 116 12.46 -18.55 2.03
CA GLN A 116 12.13 -19.97 1.90
C GLN A 116 11.12 -20.26 0.78
N THR A 117 10.61 -19.21 0.11
CA THR A 117 9.63 -19.35 -0.98
C THR A 117 10.23 -20.10 -2.16
N SER A 118 9.58 -21.17 -2.60
CA SER A 118 10.04 -21.98 -3.73
C SER A 118 9.69 -21.37 -5.09
N ASP A 119 10.46 -21.73 -6.13
CA ASP A 119 10.13 -21.37 -7.53
C ASP A 119 8.74 -21.84 -7.94
N ALA A 120 8.28 -22.98 -7.41
CA ALA A 120 6.94 -23.50 -7.65
C ALA A 120 5.86 -22.60 -7.05
N ALA A 121 6.08 -22.04 -5.87
CA ALA A 121 5.18 -21.07 -5.26
C ALA A 121 5.13 -19.76 -6.05
N ILE A 122 6.29 -19.27 -6.52
CA ILE A 122 6.37 -18.08 -7.38
C ILE A 122 5.57 -18.32 -8.68
N ALA A 123 5.79 -19.44 -9.36
CA ALA A 123 5.08 -19.75 -10.60
C ALA A 123 3.56 -19.81 -10.38
N LYS A 124 3.08 -20.47 -9.32
CA LYS A 124 1.66 -20.52 -8.97
C LYS A 124 1.09 -19.12 -8.69
N ALA A 125 1.80 -18.26 -7.95
CA ALA A 125 1.35 -16.91 -7.65
C ALA A 125 1.24 -16.05 -8.93
N VAL A 126 2.19 -16.19 -9.86
CA VAL A 126 2.15 -15.53 -11.18
C VAL A 126 0.95 -16.03 -11.99
N ASP A 127 0.71 -17.34 -12.04
CA ASP A 127 -0.43 -17.93 -12.75
C ASP A 127 -1.76 -17.43 -12.19
N VAL A 128 -1.89 -17.38 -10.85
CA VAL A 128 -3.09 -16.82 -10.19
C VAL A 128 -3.28 -15.35 -10.57
N ALA A 129 -2.21 -14.55 -10.53
CA ALA A 129 -2.28 -13.13 -10.89
C ALA A 129 -2.79 -12.94 -12.33
N LEU A 130 -2.27 -13.72 -13.28
CA LEU A 130 -2.71 -13.68 -14.68
C LEU A 130 -4.16 -14.14 -14.86
N GLN A 131 -4.59 -15.20 -14.15
CA GLN A 131 -5.97 -15.70 -14.18
C GLN A 131 -6.98 -14.64 -13.71
N ILE A 132 -6.64 -13.88 -12.66
CA ILE A 132 -7.47 -12.78 -12.15
C ILE A 132 -7.22 -11.45 -12.87
N LYS A 133 -6.49 -11.47 -13.99
CA LYS A 133 -6.19 -10.32 -14.86
C LYS A 133 -5.45 -9.19 -14.15
N LYS A 134 -4.56 -9.52 -13.22
CA LYS A 134 -3.60 -8.60 -12.63
C LYS A 134 -2.29 -8.61 -13.41
N THR A 135 -1.55 -7.51 -13.32
CA THR A 135 -0.17 -7.41 -13.81
C THR A 135 0.76 -7.77 -12.64
N PRO A 136 1.37 -8.96 -12.63
CA PRO A 136 2.29 -9.34 -11.57
C PRO A 136 3.65 -8.68 -11.73
N ILE A 137 4.24 -8.26 -10.62
CA ILE A 137 5.67 -7.99 -10.49
C ILE A 137 6.22 -8.88 -9.38
N VAL A 138 7.35 -9.51 -9.63
CA VAL A 138 8.04 -10.35 -8.63
C VAL A 138 9.10 -9.49 -7.97
N VAL A 139 9.03 -9.37 -6.65
CA VAL A 139 9.87 -8.48 -5.86
C VAL A 139 10.52 -9.20 -4.67
N ASN A 140 11.65 -8.69 -4.21
CA ASN A 140 12.33 -9.21 -3.04
C ASN A 140 11.58 -8.82 -1.75
N ASP A 141 11.77 -9.67 -0.73
CA ASP A 141 11.25 -9.39 0.60
C ASP A 141 12.06 -8.29 1.28
N SER A 142 11.36 -7.23 1.64
CA SER A 142 11.89 -6.12 2.45
C SER A 142 10.72 -5.42 3.14
N ARG A 143 10.99 -4.63 4.16
CA ARG A 143 9.93 -3.84 4.79
C ARG A 143 9.37 -2.80 3.79
N GLY A 144 8.07 -2.93 3.45
CA GLY A 144 7.38 -2.08 2.48
C GLY A 144 7.60 -2.49 1.02
N PHE A 145 8.29 -3.61 0.78
CA PHE A 145 8.52 -4.21 -0.55
C PHE A 145 9.07 -3.20 -1.57
N PHE A 146 8.64 -3.28 -2.84
CA PHE A 146 9.05 -2.33 -3.87
C PHE A 146 8.16 -1.09 -3.94
N THR A 147 6.84 -1.27 -4.11
CA THR A 147 5.93 -0.14 -4.40
C THR A 147 5.76 0.81 -3.23
N SER A 148 5.68 0.31 -1.99
CA SER A 148 5.57 1.19 -0.82
C SER A 148 6.85 1.99 -0.58
N ARG A 149 8.02 1.45 -0.95
CA ARG A 149 9.31 2.17 -0.90
C ARG A 149 9.33 3.27 -1.95
N VAL A 150 9.04 2.93 -3.21
CA VAL A 150 8.97 3.89 -4.33
C VAL A 150 8.04 5.06 -4.01
N ILE A 151 6.81 4.77 -3.59
CA ILE A 151 5.84 5.81 -3.18
C ILE A 151 6.34 6.60 -1.97
N GLY A 152 6.98 5.92 -1.01
CA GLY A 152 7.53 6.53 0.20
C GLY A 152 8.62 7.55 -0.11
N THR A 153 9.54 7.24 -1.03
CA THR A 153 10.59 8.15 -1.47
C THR A 153 10.00 9.37 -2.19
N PHE A 154 9.07 9.17 -3.11
CA PHE A 154 8.37 10.25 -3.81
C PHE A 154 7.65 11.23 -2.87
N MET A 155 6.86 10.69 -1.93
CA MET A 155 6.15 11.49 -0.93
C MET A 155 7.12 12.17 0.06
N GLY A 156 8.16 11.45 0.46
CA GLY A 156 9.19 11.94 1.36
C GLY A 156 9.94 13.14 0.77
N GLU A 157 10.35 13.03 -0.50
CA GLU A 157 11.03 14.10 -1.20
C GLU A 157 10.16 15.37 -1.32
N ALA A 158 8.87 15.20 -1.63
CA ALA A 158 7.95 16.33 -1.66
C ALA A 158 7.78 17.03 -0.29
N ALA A 159 7.73 16.27 0.79
CA ALA A 159 7.67 16.85 2.13
C ALA A 159 9.01 17.51 2.52
N ALA A 160 10.14 16.97 2.06
CA ALA A 160 11.46 17.61 2.22
C ALA A 160 11.53 18.97 1.51
N MET A 161 11.05 19.05 0.26
CA MET A 161 10.96 20.31 -0.50
C MET A 161 10.13 21.37 0.25
N LEU A 162 9.01 20.98 0.88
CA LEU A 162 8.27 21.91 1.75
C LEU A 162 9.13 22.39 2.91
N GLY A 163 9.85 21.50 3.57
CA GLY A 163 10.76 21.84 4.67
C GLY A 163 11.89 22.79 4.25
N GLU A 164 12.32 22.74 2.99
CA GLU A 164 13.30 23.61 2.36
C GLU A 164 12.73 24.98 1.96
N GLY A 165 11.43 25.18 2.10
CA GLY A 165 10.78 26.46 1.81
C GLY A 165 10.14 26.55 0.43
N ILE A 166 10.11 25.47 -0.34
CA ILE A 166 9.48 25.44 -1.66
C ILE A 166 7.95 25.53 -1.49
N PRO A 167 7.27 26.42 -2.25
CA PRO A 167 5.82 26.54 -2.17
C PRO A 167 5.10 25.22 -2.52
N ALA A 168 4.13 24.83 -1.71
CA ALA A 168 3.37 23.58 -1.88
C ALA A 168 2.74 23.46 -3.29
N GLN A 169 2.28 24.57 -3.85
CA GLN A 169 1.73 24.62 -5.19
C GLN A 169 2.77 24.24 -6.26
N SER A 170 4.03 24.69 -6.09
CA SER A 170 5.13 24.38 -7.01
C SER A 170 5.50 22.88 -6.95
N VAL A 171 5.53 22.30 -5.74
CA VAL A 171 5.77 20.87 -5.53
C VAL A 171 4.71 20.02 -6.23
N GLU A 172 3.43 20.35 -6.04
CA GLU A 172 2.31 19.65 -6.70
C GLU A 172 2.37 19.77 -8.24
N GLN A 173 2.66 20.97 -8.75
CA GLN A 173 2.74 21.22 -10.18
C GLN A 173 3.93 20.52 -10.84
N ALA A 174 5.09 20.49 -10.19
CA ALA A 174 6.27 19.80 -10.70
C ALA A 174 5.97 18.31 -10.94
N ALA A 175 5.33 17.62 -9.98
CA ALA A 175 4.96 16.22 -10.12
C ALA A 175 3.96 15.98 -11.26
N LEU A 176 2.92 16.79 -11.35
CA LEU A 176 1.92 16.66 -12.42
C LEU A 176 2.54 16.88 -13.81
N GLN A 177 3.47 17.83 -13.93
CA GLN A 177 4.18 18.09 -15.19
C GLN A 177 5.22 17.00 -15.51
N ALA A 178 5.79 16.34 -14.50
CA ALA A 178 6.65 15.18 -14.68
C ALA A 178 5.87 13.91 -15.15
N GLY A 179 4.54 13.97 -15.15
CA GLY A 179 3.67 12.90 -15.65
C GLY A 179 3.00 12.05 -14.57
N TYR A 180 3.17 12.39 -13.29
CA TYR A 180 2.46 11.68 -12.22
C TYR A 180 0.96 11.96 -12.28
N PRO A 181 0.10 10.96 -12.02
CA PRO A 181 -1.36 11.10 -12.11
C PRO A 181 -1.97 11.97 -11.00
N THR A 182 -1.21 12.20 -9.93
CA THR A 182 -1.60 13.04 -8.79
C THR A 182 -0.36 13.69 -8.20
N GLY A 183 -0.53 14.83 -7.54
CA GLY A 183 0.56 15.46 -6.83
C GLY A 183 0.91 14.69 -5.55
N PRO A 184 2.17 14.79 -5.07
CA PRO A 184 2.66 13.98 -3.96
C PRO A 184 2.03 14.33 -2.61
N LEU A 185 1.70 15.58 -2.36
CA LEU A 185 1.03 16.00 -1.12
C LEU A 185 -0.41 15.50 -1.09
N ALA A 186 -1.08 15.52 -2.25
CA ALA A 186 -2.40 14.92 -2.40
C ALA A 186 -2.36 13.40 -2.20
N LEU A 187 -1.34 12.73 -2.72
CA LEU A 187 -1.12 11.30 -2.52
C LEU A 187 -0.85 10.97 -1.05
N PHE A 188 -0.04 11.78 -0.38
CA PHE A 188 0.24 11.62 1.05
C PHE A 188 -1.04 11.67 1.90
N ASP A 189 -1.96 12.58 1.58
CA ASP A 189 -3.25 12.67 2.25
C ASP A 189 -4.13 11.41 2.00
N GLU A 190 -4.10 10.84 0.80
CA GLU A 190 -4.83 9.61 0.47
C GLU A 190 -4.27 8.39 1.20
N VAL A 191 -2.94 8.29 1.33
CA VAL A 191 -2.25 7.20 2.05
C VAL A 191 -2.39 7.36 3.56
N SER A 192 -2.45 8.58 4.09
CA SER A 192 -2.47 8.98 5.49
C SER A 192 -1.10 9.35 6.07
N LEU A 193 -0.96 10.60 6.50
CA LEU A 193 0.24 11.07 7.20
C LEU A 193 0.44 10.35 8.54
N VAL A 194 -0.66 10.02 9.24
CA VAL A 194 -0.62 9.24 10.50
C VAL A 194 -0.04 7.86 10.26
N LEU A 195 -0.41 7.22 9.16
CA LEU A 195 0.15 5.91 8.80
C LEU A 195 1.64 6.01 8.50
N GLY A 196 2.06 6.99 7.71
CA GLY A 196 3.47 7.25 7.42
C GLY A 196 4.30 7.50 8.68
N HIS A 197 3.77 8.32 9.59
CA HIS A 197 4.39 8.58 10.90
C HIS A 197 4.55 7.28 11.72
N ARG A 198 3.50 6.46 11.83
CA ARG A 198 3.53 5.19 12.58
C ARG A 198 4.51 4.18 11.99
N ILE A 199 4.53 4.04 10.66
CA ILE A 199 5.48 3.14 9.96
C ILE A 199 6.92 3.56 10.27
N ARG A 200 7.21 4.86 10.24
CA ARG A 200 8.52 5.39 10.58
C ARG A 200 8.89 5.08 12.03
N GLU A 201 8.01 5.34 12.99
CA GLU A 201 8.29 5.06 14.40
C GLU A 201 8.51 3.57 14.66
N ALA A 202 7.70 2.70 14.06
CA ALA A 202 7.93 1.25 14.12
C ALA A 202 9.28 0.84 13.48
N GLY A 203 9.69 1.52 12.40
CA GLY A 203 11.02 1.33 11.79
C GLY A 203 12.16 1.75 12.73
N ARG A 204 12.01 2.87 13.45
CA ARG A 204 13.00 3.33 14.45
C ARG A 204 13.12 2.37 15.62
N GLU A 205 12.00 1.86 16.12
CA GLU A 205 11.99 0.87 17.19
C GLU A 205 12.67 -0.44 16.76
N ALA A 206 12.39 -0.91 15.54
CA ALA A 206 13.02 -2.10 14.98
C ALA A 206 14.54 -1.91 14.81
N ALA A 207 14.96 -0.78 14.26
CA ALA A 207 16.38 -0.43 14.11
C ALA A 207 17.11 -0.42 15.45
N ALA A 208 16.49 0.21 16.45
CA ALA A 208 17.05 0.23 17.81
C ALA A 208 17.17 -1.17 18.43
N ALA A 209 16.19 -2.04 18.21
CA ALA A 209 16.21 -3.42 18.67
C ALA A 209 17.30 -4.26 17.98
N GLU A 210 17.60 -3.96 16.73
CA GLU A 210 18.64 -4.61 15.93
C GLU A 210 20.03 -3.95 16.07
N GLY A 211 20.13 -2.84 16.80
CA GLY A 211 21.40 -2.18 17.13
C GLY A 211 21.98 -1.30 16.01
N TRP A 212 21.16 -0.80 15.09
CA TRP A 212 21.58 0.15 14.06
C TRP A 212 20.82 1.48 14.16
N GLU A 213 21.39 2.53 13.58
CA GLU A 213 20.81 3.87 13.60
C GLU A 213 19.78 4.03 12.46
N PHE A 214 18.56 4.37 12.81
CA PHE A 214 17.53 4.67 11.80
C PHE A 214 17.87 5.98 11.07
N PRO A 215 17.94 5.99 9.73
CA PRO A 215 18.36 7.18 9.00
C PRO A 215 17.41 8.36 9.19
N GLY A 216 17.98 9.55 9.36
CA GLY A 216 17.23 10.79 9.34
C GLY A 216 16.77 11.14 7.93
N HIS A 217 15.65 11.89 7.80
CA HIS A 217 15.17 12.41 6.53
C HIS A 217 14.59 13.82 6.69
N PRO A 218 14.85 14.76 5.77
CA PRO A 218 14.35 16.14 5.87
C PRO A 218 12.82 16.28 5.90
N SER A 219 12.07 15.29 5.44
CA SER A 219 10.61 15.27 5.51
C SER A 219 10.05 15.09 6.92
N TYR A 220 10.82 14.48 7.83
CA TYR A 220 10.29 14.08 9.14
C TYR A 220 9.78 15.23 9.98
N PRO A 221 10.49 16.39 10.10
CA PRO A 221 9.98 17.55 10.85
C PRO A 221 8.68 18.12 10.28
N VAL A 222 8.47 18.05 8.96
CA VAL A 222 7.24 18.50 8.32
C VAL A 222 6.08 17.59 8.67
N ILE A 223 6.29 16.28 8.52
CA ILE A 223 5.26 15.27 8.82
C ILE A 223 4.89 15.29 10.31
N ASP A 224 5.89 15.40 11.20
CA ASP A 224 5.66 15.48 12.63
C ASP A 224 4.79 16.68 13.01
N LYS A 225 5.10 17.85 12.47
CA LYS A 225 4.27 19.04 12.71
C LYS A 225 2.86 18.86 12.16
N MET A 226 2.70 18.30 10.96
CA MET A 226 1.38 18.04 10.39
C MET A 226 0.55 17.12 11.28
N VAL A 227 1.14 16.04 11.79
CA VAL A 227 0.43 15.01 12.56
C VAL A 227 0.25 15.42 14.02
N LEU A 228 1.33 15.85 14.67
CA LEU A 228 1.37 16.01 16.13
C LEU A 228 0.99 17.44 16.59
N GLU A 229 1.31 18.46 15.78
CA GLU A 229 1.06 19.86 16.16
C GLU A 229 -0.25 20.38 15.54
N PHE A 230 -0.49 20.07 14.24
CA PHE A 230 -1.67 20.60 13.52
C PHE A 230 -2.82 19.60 13.43
N GLU A 231 -2.64 18.37 13.93
CA GLU A 231 -3.66 17.30 13.94
C GLU A 231 -4.22 17.01 12.53
N ARG A 232 -3.37 17.16 11.50
CA ARG A 232 -3.74 16.98 10.08
C ARG A 232 -3.21 15.65 9.56
N GLY A 233 -4.00 14.60 9.80
CA GLY A 233 -3.61 13.21 9.53
C GLY A 233 -3.83 12.71 8.11
N GLY A 234 -4.39 13.52 7.23
CA GLY A 234 -4.75 13.18 5.85
C GLY A 234 -6.25 13.12 5.62
N ARG A 235 -6.65 12.66 4.42
CA ARG A 235 -8.05 12.63 3.99
C ARG A 235 -8.99 11.89 4.94
N ALA A 236 -8.57 10.73 5.44
CA ALA A 236 -9.39 9.93 6.37
C ALA A 236 -9.65 10.64 7.69
N ALA A 237 -8.74 11.52 8.12
CA ALA A 237 -8.90 12.40 9.28
C ALA A 237 -9.66 13.70 8.96
N GLY A 238 -10.06 13.91 7.71
CA GLY A 238 -10.75 15.11 7.26
C GLY A 238 -9.86 16.32 7.01
N ALA A 239 -8.56 16.23 7.25
CA ALA A 239 -7.59 17.29 7.08
C ALA A 239 -6.18 16.71 6.90
N GLY A 240 -5.40 17.23 5.95
CA GLY A 240 -4.04 16.85 5.65
C GLY A 240 -3.27 18.04 5.08
N PHE A 241 -2.44 17.84 4.08
CA PHE A 241 -1.88 18.92 3.28
C PHE A 241 -2.97 19.70 2.54
N TYR A 242 -4.11 19.06 2.35
CA TYR A 242 -5.32 19.68 1.80
C TYR A 242 -6.41 19.82 2.86
N ASP A 243 -7.30 20.77 2.61
CA ASP A 243 -8.58 20.86 3.29
C ASP A 243 -9.63 20.01 2.56
N TYR A 244 -10.52 19.39 3.34
CA TYR A 244 -11.59 18.53 2.85
C TYR A 244 -12.96 19.00 3.34
N ALA A 245 -13.95 18.96 2.43
CA ALA A 245 -15.35 19.19 2.77
C ALA A 245 -16.17 18.01 2.20
N GLU A 246 -16.98 17.38 3.04
CA GLU A 246 -17.79 16.20 2.67
C GLU A 246 -16.96 15.08 2.01
N GLY A 247 -15.72 14.88 2.49
CA GLY A 247 -14.78 13.88 1.94
C GLY A 247 -14.17 14.24 0.58
N LYS A 248 -14.45 15.43 0.06
CA LYS A 248 -13.85 15.95 -1.18
C LYS A 248 -12.76 16.96 -0.88
N ARG A 249 -11.68 16.88 -1.63
CA ARG A 249 -10.56 17.83 -1.56
C ARG A 249 -11.00 19.21 -2.04
N VAL A 250 -10.75 20.24 -1.22
CA VAL A 250 -11.11 21.63 -1.49
C VAL A 250 -9.94 22.42 -2.07
N GLY A 251 -8.78 22.36 -1.40
CA GLY A 251 -7.57 23.06 -1.80
C GLY A 251 -6.43 22.79 -0.83
N LEU A 252 -5.23 23.23 -1.18
CA LEU A 252 -4.08 23.19 -0.27
C LEU A 252 -4.39 23.98 1.00
N TRP A 253 -4.05 23.40 2.15
CA TRP A 253 -4.24 24.06 3.42
C TRP A 253 -3.45 25.38 3.48
N PRO A 254 -4.09 26.54 3.74
CA PRO A 254 -3.40 27.83 3.77
C PRO A 254 -2.27 27.91 4.79
N GLY A 255 -2.32 27.07 5.83
CA GLY A 255 -1.26 26.97 6.83
C GLY A 255 0.08 26.47 6.30
N LEU A 256 0.15 25.88 5.10
CA LEU A 256 1.39 25.47 4.46
C LEU A 256 2.32 26.65 4.15
N LYS A 257 1.78 27.85 4.01
CA LYS A 257 2.56 29.09 3.82
C LYS A 257 3.60 29.35 4.90
N ARG A 258 3.47 28.74 6.06
CA ARG A 258 4.47 28.87 7.14
C ARG A 258 5.84 28.26 6.81
N TRP A 259 5.90 27.33 5.86
CA TRP A 259 7.14 26.77 5.36
C TRP A 259 7.68 27.53 4.15
N GLU A 260 6.82 28.25 3.40
CA GLU A 260 7.20 28.90 2.17
C GLU A 260 8.17 30.07 2.42
N SER A 261 9.38 29.99 1.92
CA SER A 261 10.41 31.03 1.99
C SER A 261 11.02 31.36 0.63
N VAL A 262 10.82 30.49 -0.37
CA VAL A 262 11.27 30.67 -1.74
C VAL A 262 10.18 31.39 -2.53
N ASP A 263 10.56 32.43 -3.28
CA ASP A 263 9.65 33.09 -4.21
C ASP A 263 9.20 32.10 -5.30
N PRO A 264 7.89 31.90 -5.52
CA PRO A 264 7.39 31.01 -6.56
C PRO A 264 7.97 31.29 -7.97
N ALA A 265 8.31 32.55 -8.25
CA ALA A 265 8.92 32.94 -9.52
C ALA A 265 10.39 32.50 -9.67
N GLN A 266 11.02 32.12 -8.59
CA GLN A 266 12.42 31.66 -8.54
C GLN A 266 12.54 30.13 -8.47
N VAL A 267 11.42 29.41 -8.38
CA VAL A 267 11.41 27.96 -8.32
C VAL A 267 11.73 27.38 -9.70
N ASP A 268 12.81 26.61 -9.78
CA ASP A 268 13.09 25.80 -10.97
C ASP A 268 12.27 24.51 -10.93
N LEU A 269 11.18 24.48 -11.70
CA LEU A 269 10.31 23.30 -11.77
C LEU A 269 11.02 22.07 -12.36
N ASN A 270 12.02 22.26 -13.23
CA ASN A 270 12.76 21.13 -13.79
C ASN A 270 13.61 20.47 -12.70
N GLU A 271 14.25 21.24 -11.84
CA GLU A 271 14.99 20.71 -10.69
C GLU A 271 14.06 19.89 -9.77
N LEU A 272 12.86 20.40 -9.46
CA LEU A 272 11.90 19.66 -8.64
C LEU A 272 11.45 18.37 -9.32
N GLN A 273 11.22 18.38 -10.64
CA GLN A 273 10.88 17.19 -11.41
C GLN A 273 11.98 16.15 -11.38
N GLU A 274 13.23 16.59 -11.62
CA GLU A 274 14.41 15.72 -11.59
C GLU A 274 14.58 15.10 -10.20
N ARG A 275 14.46 15.87 -9.12
CA ARG A 275 14.52 15.35 -7.75
C ARG A 275 13.49 14.24 -7.52
N MET A 276 12.24 14.44 -7.87
CA MET A 276 11.20 13.44 -7.70
C MET A 276 11.48 12.16 -8.51
N LEU A 277 11.90 12.30 -9.77
CA LEU A 277 12.15 11.17 -10.67
C LEU A 277 13.41 10.39 -10.27
N PHE A 278 14.50 11.08 -9.92
CA PHE A 278 15.76 10.42 -9.60
C PHE A 278 15.77 9.81 -8.21
N VAL A 279 15.21 10.48 -7.20
CA VAL A 279 15.13 9.92 -5.84
C VAL A 279 14.28 8.66 -5.84
N GLU A 280 13.13 8.68 -6.53
CA GLU A 280 12.28 7.50 -6.67
C GLU A 280 13.01 6.33 -7.36
N ALA A 281 13.83 6.61 -8.37
CA ALA A 281 14.55 5.59 -9.13
C ALA A 281 15.83 5.06 -8.43
N ILE A 282 16.48 5.86 -7.59
CA ILE A 282 17.79 5.55 -7.00
C ILE A 282 17.65 5.05 -5.56
N ASP A 283 16.76 5.63 -4.77
CA ASP A 283 16.65 5.38 -3.33
C ASP A 283 15.56 4.35 -2.97
N SER A 284 14.80 3.90 -3.94
CA SER A 284 13.75 2.87 -3.73
C SER A 284 14.28 1.39 -3.96
#